data_65d563d75fc0d0f431f0903938c4bc2e
#
_entry.id   65d563d75fc0d0f431f0903938c4bc2e
#
_cell.length_a   1.000
_cell.length_b   1.000
_cell.length_c   1.000
_cell.angle_alpha   90.00
_cell.angle_beta   90.00
_cell.angle_gamma   90.00
#
_symmetry.space_group_name_H-M   'P 1'
#
loop_
_entity.id
_entity.type
_entity.pdbx_description
1 polymer ?
#
loop_
_entity_poly.entity_id
_entity_poly.type
_entity_poly.pdbx_seq_one_letter_code
_entity_poly.pdbx_strand_id
1 'polypeptide(L)'
;MFETAQPAADVEQLYRESREALTAYFLRRHRSTHAAEDLLHETFLQLMRRVDRCRAASSPRGYLFGIARHVSADAWRHAKPPGEDETSLASVAAPQPDPRLAVARETIAGLPPLQREVLDLRFQHDLSYAEIAEALGVPVGTVRSRLHNALELLRERLEQE
;
A
#
# COMPACT_ATOMS: atom_id res chain seq x y z
N MET A 1 -34.04 0.48 18.08
CA MET A 1 -33.95 -0.54 17.00
C MET A 1 -32.52 -0.51 16.50
N PHE A 2 -31.69 -1.41 16.98
CA PHE A 2 -30.29 -1.51 16.57
C PHE A 2 -30.25 -2.37 15.32
N GLU A 3 -30.02 -1.72 14.19
CA GLU A 3 -29.73 -2.39 12.93
C GLU A 3 -28.38 -3.10 13.08
N THR A 4 -28.46 -4.39 13.35
CA THR A 4 -27.29 -5.27 13.30
C THR A 4 -26.89 -5.40 11.84
N ALA A 5 -26.03 -4.48 11.36
CA ALA A 5 -25.35 -4.64 10.09
C ALA A 5 -24.74 -6.06 10.08
N GLN A 6 -25.14 -6.87 9.14
CA GLN A 6 -24.69 -8.27 9.08
C GLN A 6 -23.16 -8.29 8.85
N PRO A 7 -22.42 -9.08 9.63
CA PRO A 7 -20.95 -9.15 9.54
C PRO A 7 -20.42 -9.37 8.12
N ALA A 8 -21.16 -10.14 7.33
CA ALA A 8 -20.79 -10.45 5.96
C ALA A 8 -20.93 -9.26 5.00
N ALA A 9 -21.91 -8.38 5.24
CA ALA A 9 -22.16 -7.23 4.38
C ALA A 9 -21.03 -6.17 4.46
N ASP A 10 -20.52 -5.94 5.66
CA ASP A 10 -19.44 -4.96 5.87
C ASP A 10 -18.12 -5.42 5.24
N VAL A 11 -17.81 -6.72 5.36
CA VAL A 11 -16.61 -7.31 4.75
C VAL A 11 -16.73 -7.32 3.23
N GLU A 12 -17.92 -7.66 2.70
CA GLU A 12 -18.16 -7.65 1.26
C GLU A 12 -18.03 -6.24 0.67
N GLN A 13 -18.57 -5.24 1.34
CA GLN A 13 -18.44 -3.85 0.92
C GLN A 13 -16.99 -3.39 0.98
N LEU A 14 -16.28 -3.67 2.06
CA LEU A 14 -14.87 -3.34 2.21
C LEU A 14 -14.03 -4.03 1.14
N TYR A 15 -14.33 -5.27 0.78
CA TYR A 15 -13.70 -5.99 -0.32
C TYR A 15 -13.90 -5.27 -1.65
N ARG A 16 -15.14 -4.93 -2.00
CA ARG A 16 -15.46 -4.24 -3.27
C ARG A 16 -14.75 -2.89 -3.39
N GLU A 17 -14.73 -2.13 -2.30
CA GLU A 17 -14.12 -0.79 -2.27
C GLU A 17 -12.59 -0.82 -2.29
N SER A 18 -11.99 -1.89 -1.76
CA SER A 18 -10.54 -1.96 -1.54
C SER A 18 -9.79 -2.87 -2.51
N ARG A 19 -10.49 -3.75 -3.21
CA ARG A 19 -9.89 -4.78 -4.07
C ARG A 19 -8.93 -4.20 -5.11
N GLU A 20 -9.36 -3.16 -5.82
CA GLU A 20 -8.55 -2.55 -6.87
C GLU A 20 -7.28 -1.91 -6.31
N ALA A 21 -7.42 -1.15 -5.23
CA ALA A 21 -6.29 -0.50 -4.57
C ALA A 21 -5.30 -1.53 -3.98
N LEU A 22 -5.79 -2.60 -3.38
CA LEU A 22 -4.94 -3.68 -2.86
C LEU A 22 -4.25 -4.46 -3.96
N THR A 23 -4.94 -4.73 -5.06
CA THR A 23 -4.33 -5.37 -6.23
C THR A 23 -3.17 -4.53 -6.77
N ALA A 24 -3.38 -3.22 -6.93
CA ALA A 24 -2.34 -2.29 -7.33
C ALA A 24 -1.18 -2.27 -6.33
N TYR A 25 -1.48 -2.29 -5.02
CA TYR A 25 -0.50 -2.35 -3.95
C TYR A 25 0.43 -3.58 -4.09
N PHE A 26 -0.13 -4.74 -4.28
CA PHE A 26 0.64 -5.98 -4.44
C PHE A 26 1.40 -6.06 -5.76
N LEU A 27 0.79 -5.62 -6.87
CA LEU A 27 1.46 -5.58 -8.18
C LEU A 27 2.70 -4.69 -8.17
N ARG A 28 2.64 -3.55 -7.52
CA ARG A 28 3.81 -2.66 -7.40
C ARG A 28 4.96 -3.29 -6.61
N ARG A 29 4.63 -4.10 -5.60
CA ARG A 29 5.62 -4.72 -4.72
C ARG A 29 6.15 -6.05 -5.21
N HIS A 30 5.32 -6.85 -5.83
CA HIS A 30 5.66 -8.24 -6.20
C HIS A 30 5.81 -8.44 -7.71
N ARG A 31 5.36 -7.51 -8.53
CA ARG A 31 5.46 -7.50 -10.00
C ARG A 31 4.97 -8.78 -10.69
N SER A 32 4.06 -9.50 -10.08
CA SER A 32 3.45 -10.72 -10.58
C SER A 32 1.96 -10.67 -10.33
N THR A 33 1.16 -10.85 -11.37
CA THR A 33 -0.31 -10.90 -11.28
C THR A 33 -0.75 -12.07 -10.42
N HIS A 34 -0.13 -13.22 -10.57
CA HIS A 34 -0.43 -14.42 -9.79
C HIS A 34 -0.13 -14.19 -8.29
N ALA A 35 1.04 -13.64 -7.97
CA ALA A 35 1.39 -13.30 -6.60
C ALA A 35 0.41 -12.26 -6.02
N ALA A 36 0.02 -11.25 -6.78
CA ALA A 36 -0.94 -10.24 -6.33
C ALA A 36 -2.30 -10.85 -5.99
N GLU A 37 -2.81 -11.75 -6.81
CA GLU A 37 -4.06 -12.46 -6.56
C GLU A 37 -3.99 -13.32 -5.30
N ASP A 38 -2.92 -14.09 -5.12
CA ASP A 38 -2.71 -14.93 -3.94
C ASP A 38 -2.62 -14.09 -2.66
N LEU A 39 -1.89 -12.97 -2.71
CA LEU A 39 -1.73 -12.08 -1.55
C LEU A 39 -3.02 -11.33 -1.22
N LEU A 40 -3.80 -10.96 -2.24
CA LEU A 40 -5.13 -10.39 -2.06
C LEU A 40 -6.04 -11.38 -1.35
N HIS A 41 -6.06 -12.63 -1.80
CA HIS A 41 -6.84 -13.69 -1.20
C HIS A 41 -6.44 -13.94 0.26
N GLU A 42 -5.15 -14.06 0.54
CA GLU A 42 -4.63 -14.23 1.91
C GLU A 42 -5.01 -13.05 2.81
N THR A 43 -4.94 -11.84 2.30
CA THR A 43 -5.32 -10.63 3.03
C THR A 43 -6.78 -10.69 3.50
N PHE A 44 -7.68 -11.08 2.62
CA PHE A 44 -9.10 -11.20 2.96
C PHE A 44 -9.40 -12.40 3.85
N LEU A 45 -8.69 -13.51 3.72
CA LEU A 45 -8.79 -14.62 4.67
C LEU A 45 -8.38 -14.19 6.09
N GLN A 46 -7.31 -13.43 6.21
CA GLN A 46 -6.88 -12.89 7.52
C GLN A 46 -7.87 -11.85 8.06
N LEU A 47 -8.44 -11.01 7.19
CA LEU A 47 -9.50 -10.08 7.59
C LEU A 47 -10.70 -10.82 8.16
N MET A 48 -11.16 -11.88 7.50
CA MET A 48 -12.31 -12.67 7.95
C MET A 48 -12.09 -13.29 9.34
N ARG A 49 -10.87 -13.70 9.65
CA ARG A 49 -10.50 -14.19 10.98
C ARG A 49 -10.46 -13.09 12.05
N ARG A 50 -10.41 -11.83 11.64
CA ARG A 50 -10.24 -10.65 12.52
C ARG A 50 -11.31 -9.59 12.32
N VAL A 51 -12.50 -10.00 11.88
CA VAL A 51 -13.62 -9.08 11.57
C VAL A 51 -13.92 -8.13 12.74
N ASP A 52 -13.97 -8.65 13.97
CA ASP A 52 -14.28 -7.85 15.14
C ASP A 52 -13.22 -6.77 15.40
N ARG A 53 -11.95 -7.09 15.19
CA ARG A 53 -10.85 -6.13 15.30
C ARG A 53 -10.91 -5.07 14.20
N CYS A 54 -11.24 -5.48 12.99
CA CYS A 54 -11.42 -4.56 11.88
C CYS A 54 -12.55 -3.56 12.15
N ARG A 55 -13.66 -4.02 12.70
CA ARG A 55 -14.78 -3.15 13.08
C ARG A 55 -14.45 -2.20 14.21
N ALA A 56 -13.66 -2.65 15.18
CA ALA A 56 -13.23 -1.84 16.32
C ALA A 56 -12.11 -0.84 15.93
N ALA A 57 -11.48 -0.99 14.78
CA ALA A 57 -10.45 -0.09 14.31
C ALA A 57 -11.01 1.29 13.96
N SER A 58 -10.23 2.34 14.17
CA SER A 58 -10.61 3.71 13.80
C SER A 58 -10.83 3.87 12.30
N SER A 59 -10.15 3.07 11.48
CA SER A 59 -10.37 2.96 10.04
C SER A 59 -10.34 1.51 9.60
N PRO A 60 -11.47 0.91 9.20
CA PRO A 60 -11.50 -0.45 8.65
C PRO A 60 -10.62 -0.61 7.40
N ARG A 61 -10.62 0.37 6.52
CA ARG A 61 -9.76 0.37 5.33
C ARG A 61 -8.27 0.44 5.69
N GLY A 62 -7.92 1.31 6.63
CA GLY A 62 -6.56 1.39 7.16
C GLY A 62 -6.12 0.07 7.81
N TYR A 63 -6.99 -0.55 8.59
CA TYR A 63 -6.74 -1.85 9.20
C TYR A 63 -6.48 -2.94 8.14
N LEU A 64 -7.29 -2.96 7.09
CA LEU A 64 -7.12 -3.89 5.96
C LEU A 64 -5.78 -3.69 5.24
N PHE A 65 -5.38 -2.44 4.98
CA PHE A 65 -4.06 -2.15 4.42
C PHE A 65 -2.92 -2.55 5.37
N GLY A 66 -3.13 -2.46 6.68
CA GLY A 66 -2.20 -3.00 7.68
C GLY A 66 -2.00 -4.51 7.56
N ILE A 67 -3.08 -5.27 7.36
CA ILE A 67 -3.00 -6.71 7.08
C ILE A 67 -2.24 -6.96 5.77
N ALA A 68 -2.58 -6.25 4.71
CA ALA A 68 -1.93 -6.38 3.40
C ALA A 68 -0.41 -6.11 3.49
N ARG A 69 -0.02 -5.12 4.26
CA ARG A 69 1.38 -4.79 4.52
C ARG A 69 2.14 -5.95 5.16
N HIS A 70 1.54 -6.59 6.16
CA HIS A 70 2.12 -7.77 6.81
C HIS A 70 2.18 -8.99 5.89
N VAL A 71 1.12 -9.23 5.14
CA VAL A 71 1.06 -10.31 4.13
C VAL A 71 2.14 -10.13 3.08
N SER A 72 2.32 -8.92 2.57
CA SER A 72 3.37 -8.58 1.62
C SER A 72 4.78 -8.81 2.19
N ALA A 73 5.01 -8.35 3.42
CA ALA A 73 6.30 -8.52 4.10
C ALA A 73 6.62 -10.01 4.36
N ASP A 74 5.64 -10.80 4.77
CA ASP A 74 5.78 -12.23 4.96
C ASP A 74 6.10 -12.95 3.65
N ALA A 75 5.46 -12.57 2.55
CA ALA A 75 5.74 -13.12 1.24
C ALA A 75 7.19 -12.87 0.81
N TRP A 76 7.72 -11.68 1.06
CA TRP A 76 9.12 -11.37 0.79
C TRP A 76 10.09 -12.20 1.64
N ARG A 77 9.78 -12.43 2.91
CA ARG A 77 10.60 -13.25 3.80
C ARG A 77 10.67 -14.73 3.38
N HIS A 78 9.58 -15.24 2.77
CA HIS A 78 9.47 -16.63 2.32
C HIS A 78 9.64 -16.78 0.80
N ALA A 79 9.92 -15.70 0.06
CA ALA A 79 10.16 -15.75 -1.36
C ALA A 79 11.42 -16.57 -1.64
N LYS A 80 11.29 -17.55 -2.56
CA LYS A 80 12.45 -18.18 -3.18
C LYS A 80 13.13 -17.14 -4.09
N PRO A 81 14.47 -17.23 -4.28
CA PRO A 81 15.14 -16.39 -5.27
C PRO A 81 14.38 -16.50 -6.59
N PRO A 82 14.24 -15.39 -7.36
CA PRO A 82 13.48 -15.41 -8.60
C PRO A 82 14.00 -16.49 -9.54
N GLY A 83 13.16 -17.49 -9.79
CA GLY A 83 13.39 -18.45 -10.86
C GLY A 83 13.13 -17.76 -12.20
N GLU A 84 13.76 -18.23 -13.25
CA GLU A 84 13.77 -17.64 -14.61
C GLU A 84 12.38 -17.55 -15.28
N ASP A 85 11.29 -17.92 -14.60
CA ASP A 85 9.93 -18.02 -15.18
C ASP A 85 8.95 -16.91 -14.74
N GLU A 86 9.41 -15.86 -14.06
CA GLU A 86 8.53 -14.73 -13.79
C GLU A 86 8.38 -13.88 -15.06
N THR A 87 7.21 -13.93 -15.64
CA THR A 87 6.78 -13.02 -16.70
C THR A 87 6.83 -11.60 -16.10
N SER A 88 7.98 -10.96 -16.26
CA SER A 88 8.12 -9.54 -15.99
C SER A 88 6.99 -8.86 -16.76
N LEU A 89 6.13 -8.14 -16.03
CA LEU A 89 5.21 -7.22 -16.69
C LEU A 89 6.07 -6.34 -17.59
N ALA A 90 5.98 -6.60 -18.89
CA ALA A 90 6.73 -5.85 -19.89
C ALA A 90 6.48 -4.37 -19.61
N SER A 91 7.53 -3.64 -19.36
CA SER A 91 7.51 -2.18 -19.34
C SER A 91 6.85 -1.74 -20.65
N VAL A 92 5.58 -1.35 -20.57
CA VAL A 92 4.97 -0.62 -21.67
C VAL A 92 5.89 0.57 -21.90
N ALA A 93 6.44 0.67 -23.11
CA ALA A 93 7.33 1.75 -23.49
C ALA A 93 6.61 3.07 -23.18
N ALA A 94 6.94 3.66 -22.04
CA ALA A 94 6.42 4.96 -21.66
C ALA A 94 6.98 6.00 -22.64
N PRO A 95 6.18 6.99 -23.05
CA PRO A 95 6.72 8.15 -23.76
C PRO A 95 7.89 8.70 -22.98
N GLN A 96 8.90 9.25 -23.66
CA GLN A 96 10.16 9.71 -23.04
C GLN A 96 9.84 10.55 -21.80
N PRO A 97 10.25 10.12 -20.61
CA PRO A 97 9.85 10.79 -19.38
C PRO A 97 10.50 12.16 -19.32
N ASP A 98 9.69 13.15 -18.89
CA ASP A 98 10.20 14.44 -18.47
C ASP A 98 11.41 14.22 -17.54
N PRO A 99 12.58 14.86 -17.78
CA PRO A 99 13.75 14.73 -16.91
C PRO A 99 13.44 14.92 -15.42
N ARG A 100 12.48 15.79 -15.08
CA ARG A 100 12.03 16.01 -13.71
C ARG A 100 11.40 14.76 -13.09
N LEU A 101 10.71 13.95 -13.89
CA LEU A 101 10.14 12.68 -13.42
C LEU A 101 11.23 11.66 -13.09
N ALA A 102 12.33 11.67 -13.84
CA ALA A 102 13.47 10.81 -13.54
C ALA A 102 14.11 11.20 -12.20
N VAL A 103 14.35 12.49 -11.98
CA VAL A 103 14.89 13.02 -10.71
C VAL A 103 13.95 12.71 -9.54
N ALA A 104 12.64 12.91 -9.72
CA ALA A 104 11.65 12.58 -8.68
C ALA A 104 11.69 11.10 -8.33
N ARG A 105 11.72 10.20 -9.30
CA ARG A 105 11.81 8.75 -9.08
C ARG A 105 13.07 8.34 -8.34
N GLU A 106 14.20 8.90 -8.75
CA GLU A 106 15.48 8.63 -8.09
C GLU A 106 15.48 9.13 -6.65
N THR A 107 14.95 10.33 -6.42
CA THR A 107 14.83 10.89 -5.08
C THR A 107 13.92 10.05 -4.20
N ILE A 108 12.76 9.63 -4.72
CA ILE A 108 11.83 8.74 -3.99
C ILE A 108 12.51 7.41 -3.66
N ALA A 109 13.26 6.83 -4.60
CA ALA A 109 13.99 5.58 -4.36
C ALA A 109 15.05 5.72 -3.26
N GLY A 110 15.63 6.90 -3.12
CA GLY A 110 16.63 7.24 -2.09
C GLY A 110 16.05 7.66 -0.74
N LEU A 111 14.74 7.84 -0.62
CA LEU A 111 14.11 8.21 0.66
C LEU A 111 14.28 7.11 1.71
N PRO A 112 14.36 7.47 3.01
CA PRO A 112 14.24 6.49 4.08
C PRO A 112 12.99 5.64 3.91
N PRO A 113 13.03 4.32 4.19
CA PRO A 113 11.93 3.40 3.92
C PRO A 113 10.57 3.84 4.50
N LEU A 114 10.58 4.37 5.72
CA LEU A 114 9.35 4.82 6.40
C LEU A 114 8.73 6.07 5.74
N GLN A 115 9.54 6.96 5.21
CA GLN A 115 9.07 8.14 4.47
C GLN A 115 8.53 7.75 3.10
N ARG A 116 9.23 6.87 2.40
CA ARG A 116 8.79 6.33 1.11
C ARG A 116 7.46 5.60 1.22
N GLU A 117 7.28 4.78 2.26
CA GLU A 117 6.05 4.03 2.49
C GLU A 117 4.83 4.96 2.70
N VAL A 118 4.98 6.02 3.51
CA VAL A 118 3.91 6.99 3.72
C VAL A 118 3.57 7.74 2.42
N LEU A 119 4.58 8.11 1.65
CA LEU A 119 4.41 8.76 0.35
C LEU A 119 3.64 7.85 -0.63
N ASP A 120 4.00 6.58 -0.69
CA ASP A 120 3.36 5.58 -1.56
C ASP A 120 1.90 5.36 -1.18
N LEU A 121 1.61 5.13 0.10
CA LEU A 121 0.25 4.95 0.59
C LEU A 121 -0.63 6.17 0.33
N ARG A 122 -0.09 7.36 0.46
CA ARG A 122 -0.82 8.61 0.23
C ARG A 122 -1.10 8.87 -1.24
N PHE A 123 -0.09 8.77 -2.10
CA PHE A 123 -0.18 9.23 -3.49
C PHE A 123 -0.46 8.13 -4.51
N GLN A 124 -0.06 6.89 -4.24
CA GLN A 124 -0.35 5.78 -5.13
C GLN A 124 -1.65 5.05 -4.77
N HIS A 125 -2.02 5.04 -3.50
CA HIS A 125 -3.17 4.28 -3.01
C HIS A 125 -4.26 5.17 -2.40
N ASP A 126 -4.06 6.48 -2.42
CA ASP A 126 -5.03 7.50 -2.00
C ASP A 126 -5.60 7.27 -0.58
N LEU A 127 -4.77 6.80 0.35
CA LEU A 127 -5.15 6.68 1.73
C LEU A 127 -5.13 8.04 2.43
N SER A 128 -6.12 8.28 3.30
CA SER A 128 -6.11 9.42 4.20
C SER A 128 -5.00 9.28 5.26
N TYR A 129 -4.64 10.36 5.93
CA TYR A 129 -3.65 10.30 7.03
C TYR A 129 -4.11 9.36 8.16
N ALA A 130 -5.40 9.37 8.49
CA ALA A 130 -5.96 8.47 9.49
C ALA A 130 -5.87 6.99 9.06
N GLU A 131 -6.15 6.70 7.80
CA GLU A 131 -6.01 5.35 7.22
C GLU A 131 -4.55 4.88 7.22
N ILE A 132 -3.62 5.75 6.87
CA ILE A 132 -2.17 5.45 6.91
C ILE A 132 -1.72 5.20 8.36
N ALA A 133 -2.16 6.03 9.29
CA ALA A 133 -1.85 5.87 10.71
C ALA A 133 -2.32 4.51 11.24
N GLU A 134 -3.53 4.10 10.91
CA GLU A 134 -4.06 2.78 11.26
C GLU A 134 -3.25 1.65 10.58
N ALA A 135 -2.96 1.78 9.30
CA ALA A 135 -2.20 0.77 8.55
C ALA A 135 -0.79 0.56 9.10
N LEU A 136 -0.13 1.63 9.50
CA LEU A 136 1.25 1.59 10.02
C LEU A 136 1.33 1.41 11.54
N GLY A 137 0.22 1.54 12.25
CA GLY A 137 0.21 1.48 13.71
C GLY A 137 0.97 2.64 14.37
N VAL A 138 0.89 3.83 13.80
CA VAL A 138 1.56 5.04 14.29
C VAL A 138 0.56 6.17 14.50
N PRO A 139 0.88 7.19 15.32
CA PRO A 139 0.05 8.38 15.44
C PRO A 139 -0.06 9.15 14.12
N VAL A 140 -1.19 9.83 13.89
CA VAL A 140 -1.40 10.69 12.70
C VAL A 140 -0.32 11.77 12.59
N GLY A 141 0.14 12.32 13.70
CA GLY A 141 1.24 13.28 13.72
C GLY A 141 2.54 12.74 13.13
N THR A 142 2.82 11.46 13.36
CA THR A 142 3.98 10.77 12.76
C THR A 142 3.82 10.63 11.25
N VAL A 143 2.61 10.31 10.77
CA VAL A 143 2.31 10.28 9.32
C VAL A 143 2.57 11.64 8.70
N ARG A 144 2.08 12.72 9.31
CA ARG A 144 2.29 14.10 8.84
C ARG A 144 3.75 14.47 8.75
N SER A 145 4.53 14.19 9.80
CA SER A 145 5.95 14.54 9.81
C SER A 145 6.77 13.73 8.81
N ARG A 146 6.49 12.44 8.66
CA ARG A 146 7.14 11.60 7.63
C ARG A 146 6.83 12.10 6.23
N LEU A 147 5.57 12.44 5.96
CA LEU A 147 5.14 12.95 4.66
C LEU A 147 5.75 14.33 4.38
N HIS A 148 5.74 15.23 5.36
CA HIS A 148 6.36 16.54 5.25
C HIS A 148 7.85 16.42 4.90
N ASN A 149 8.60 15.60 5.62
CA ASN A 149 10.02 15.40 5.38
C ASN A 149 10.28 14.80 3.99
N ALA A 150 9.46 13.85 3.55
CA ALA A 150 9.58 13.27 2.21
C ALA A 150 9.36 14.32 1.10
N LEU A 151 8.33 15.16 1.25
CA LEU A 151 8.01 16.21 0.28
C LEU A 151 9.05 17.32 0.26
N GLU A 152 9.61 17.71 1.40
CA GLU A 152 10.70 18.69 1.46
C GLU A 152 11.95 18.17 0.73
N LEU A 153 12.34 16.93 0.94
CA LEU A 153 13.47 16.33 0.22
C LEU A 153 13.24 16.30 -1.30
N LEU A 154 12.02 15.96 -1.72
CA LEU A 154 11.65 16.00 -3.14
C LEU A 154 11.73 17.41 -3.71
N ARG A 155 11.19 18.39 -2.99
CA ARG A 155 11.23 19.79 -3.42
C ARG A 155 12.64 20.31 -3.57
N GLU A 156 13.48 20.10 -2.55
CA GLU A 156 14.89 20.51 -2.58
C GLU A 156 15.64 19.94 -3.78
N ARG A 157 15.43 18.67 -4.09
CA ARG A 157 16.07 18.02 -5.23
C ARG A 157 15.59 18.56 -6.57
N LEU A 158 14.29 18.79 -6.72
CA LEU A 158 13.72 19.33 -7.95
C LEU A 158 14.06 20.79 -8.20
N GLU A 159 14.36 21.57 -7.15
CA GLU A 159 14.80 22.96 -7.25
C GLU A 159 16.29 23.10 -7.60
N GLN A 160 17.10 22.04 -7.37
CA GLN A 160 18.54 22.03 -7.67
C GLN A 160 18.87 21.68 -9.12
N GLU A 161 17.87 21.23 -9.88
CA GLU A 161 17.99 20.87 -11.30
C GLU A 161 17.47 22.01 -12.22
#